data_01200bd9158cc451f365f16b0cc61a06
#
_entry.id   01200bd9158cc451f365f16b0cc61a06
#
_cell.length_a   1.000
_cell.length_b   1.000
_cell.length_c   1.000
_cell.angle_alpha   90.00
_cell.angle_beta   90.00
_cell.angle_gamma   90.00
#
_symmetry.space_group_name_H-M   'P 1'
#
loop_
_entity.id
_entity.type
_entity.pdbx_description
1 polymer ?
#
loop_
_entity_poly.entity_id
_entity_poly.type
_entity_poly.pdbx_seq_one_letter_code
_entity_poly.pdbx_strand_id
1 'polypeptide(L)'
;MWNTFIAIENDRFGFKTVLHCVIGIILFIIANITAAIVSKALSNIISVNSIIIILNCCFSILFFLLLILLYIRKGLRKQLDFFRINNIKPSKLFILISIILPCCVIGFYYFFINGTLSVNNIKMHEKLCFAISIGLSAGVCEEILFRGYIMKLVEIRWNRKIAAFVPSAVFALLHISGGMSIIDILQLLLAGIAVGVMFSSVTYASDTVNNSIVVHGVWNFFILGITGISVKSDSTALLAYAIRSDNIWITGGNFGIESGLPATIGYGIVILLAVLVKYKREK
;
A
#
# COMPACT_ATOMS: atom_id res chain seq x y z
N MET A 1 -27.04 3.94 -24.94
CA MET A 1 -25.66 4.18 -24.44
C MET A 1 -25.73 4.33 -22.94
N TRP A 2 -25.11 3.44 -22.20
CA TRP A 2 -25.22 3.33 -20.76
C TRP A 2 -24.45 4.47 -20.09
N ASN A 3 -25.15 5.34 -19.38
CA ASN A 3 -24.54 6.35 -18.55
C ASN A 3 -24.17 5.67 -17.21
N THR A 4 -23.05 4.96 -17.20
CA THR A 4 -22.62 4.07 -16.11
C THR A 4 -22.52 4.79 -14.78
N PHE A 5 -22.25 6.10 -14.77
CA PHE A 5 -22.03 6.86 -13.55
C PHE A 5 -23.33 7.33 -12.89
N ILE A 6 -24.33 7.75 -13.66
CA ILE A 6 -25.70 8.01 -13.16
C ILE A 6 -26.26 6.74 -12.52
N ALA A 7 -25.82 5.57 -13.03
CA ALA A 7 -26.21 4.29 -12.48
C ALA A 7 -25.59 3.99 -11.08
N ILE A 8 -24.42 4.55 -10.74
CA ILE A 8 -23.81 4.39 -9.40
C ILE A 8 -24.49 5.30 -8.37
N GLU A 9 -24.75 6.55 -8.73
CA GLU A 9 -25.44 7.51 -7.83
C GLU A 9 -26.88 7.05 -7.50
N ASN A 10 -27.57 6.41 -8.46
CA ASN A 10 -28.90 5.86 -8.31
C ASN A 10 -28.97 4.38 -7.91
N ASP A 11 -27.83 3.78 -7.57
CA ASP A 11 -27.73 2.37 -7.20
C ASP A 11 -28.19 2.14 -5.76
N ARG A 12 -29.48 1.94 -5.57
CA ARG A 12 -30.14 1.82 -4.25
C ARG A 12 -29.48 0.79 -3.34
N PHE A 13 -28.96 -0.30 -3.90
CA PHE A 13 -28.35 -1.42 -3.15
C PHE A 13 -26.83 -1.44 -3.18
N GLY A 14 -26.16 -0.56 -3.89
CA GLY A 14 -24.71 -0.52 -4.02
C GLY A 14 -24.11 -1.62 -4.91
N PHE A 15 -24.91 -2.43 -5.59
CA PHE A 15 -24.44 -3.55 -6.40
C PHE A 15 -23.49 -3.11 -7.53
N LYS A 16 -23.84 -2.03 -8.23
CA LYS A 16 -23.01 -1.49 -9.31
C LYS A 16 -21.70 -0.91 -8.78
N THR A 17 -21.75 -0.26 -7.61
CA THR A 17 -20.57 0.23 -6.92
C THR A 17 -19.60 -0.91 -6.61
N VAL A 18 -20.11 -2.00 -6.01
CA VAL A 18 -19.32 -3.20 -5.74
C VAL A 18 -18.75 -3.80 -7.02
N LEU A 19 -19.57 -3.92 -8.08
CA LEU A 19 -19.12 -4.42 -9.38
C LEU A 19 -17.94 -3.61 -9.93
N HIS A 20 -18.02 -2.27 -9.90
CA HIS A 20 -16.93 -1.40 -10.35
C HIS A 20 -15.68 -1.53 -9.45
N CYS A 21 -15.84 -1.68 -8.14
CA CYS A 21 -14.71 -1.95 -7.24
C CYS A 21 -14.02 -3.28 -7.60
N VAL A 22 -14.79 -4.34 -7.82
CA VAL A 22 -14.27 -5.66 -8.24
C VAL A 22 -13.55 -5.55 -9.59
N ILE A 23 -14.10 -4.82 -10.55
CA ILE A 23 -13.42 -4.59 -11.84
C ILE A 23 -12.06 -3.94 -11.63
N GLY A 24 -11.95 -2.92 -10.77
CA GLY A 24 -10.67 -2.29 -10.43
C GLY A 24 -9.63 -3.29 -9.89
N ILE A 25 -10.06 -4.18 -8.99
CA ILE A 25 -9.19 -5.24 -8.43
C ILE A 25 -8.78 -6.23 -9.53
N ILE A 26 -9.70 -6.63 -10.40
CA ILE A 26 -9.40 -7.53 -11.53
C ILE A 26 -8.38 -6.88 -12.48
N LEU A 27 -8.52 -5.59 -12.81
CA LEU A 27 -7.57 -4.88 -13.65
C LEU A 27 -6.18 -4.83 -13.03
N PHE A 28 -6.10 -4.65 -11.71
CA PHE A 28 -4.84 -4.70 -10.97
C PHE A 28 -4.19 -6.10 -11.02
N ILE A 29 -4.96 -7.16 -10.84
CA ILE A 29 -4.48 -8.54 -10.92
C ILE A 29 -3.97 -8.85 -12.34
N ILE A 30 -4.75 -8.50 -13.38
CA ILE A 30 -4.37 -8.70 -14.79
C ILE A 30 -3.06 -7.97 -15.10
N ALA A 31 -2.91 -6.72 -14.65
CA ALA A 31 -1.70 -5.95 -14.88
C ALA A 31 -0.46 -6.62 -14.27
N ASN A 32 -0.56 -7.10 -13.02
CA ASN A 32 0.55 -7.76 -12.34
C ASN A 32 0.90 -9.13 -12.97
N ILE A 33 -0.10 -9.93 -13.34
CA ILE A 33 0.13 -11.20 -14.02
C ILE A 33 0.81 -10.95 -15.38
N THR A 34 0.32 -9.97 -16.15
CA THR A 34 0.91 -9.63 -17.46
C THR A 34 2.35 -9.15 -17.31
N ALA A 35 2.62 -8.30 -16.30
CA ALA A 35 3.98 -7.84 -16.00
C ALA A 35 4.92 -9.01 -15.65
N ALA A 36 4.45 -9.94 -14.81
CA ALA A 36 5.22 -11.12 -14.42
C ALA A 36 5.53 -12.03 -15.63
N ILE A 37 4.55 -12.26 -16.53
CA ILE A 37 4.75 -13.06 -17.76
C ILE A 37 5.78 -12.40 -18.68
N VAL A 38 5.66 -11.08 -18.92
CA VAL A 38 6.59 -10.36 -19.79
C VAL A 38 7.99 -10.36 -19.19
N SER A 39 8.12 -10.08 -17.89
CA SER A 39 9.42 -10.08 -17.20
C SER A 39 10.07 -11.46 -17.21
N LYS A 40 9.28 -12.54 -17.02
CA LYS A 40 9.76 -13.92 -17.14
C LYS A 40 10.21 -14.25 -18.56
N ALA A 41 9.52 -13.80 -19.58
CA ALA A 41 9.96 -13.99 -20.96
C ALA A 41 11.30 -13.28 -21.24
N LEU A 42 11.46 -12.05 -20.71
CA LEU A 42 12.70 -11.28 -20.84
C LEU A 42 13.87 -11.89 -20.06
N SER A 43 13.62 -12.60 -18.97
CA SER A 43 14.69 -13.28 -18.20
C SER A 43 15.39 -14.39 -18.99
N ASN A 44 14.80 -14.88 -20.08
CA ASN A 44 15.46 -15.81 -21.01
C ASN A 44 16.54 -15.13 -21.88
N ILE A 45 16.49 -13.79 -22.00
CA ILE A 45 17.38 -12.98 -22.82
C ILE A 45 18.33 -12.16 -21.93
N ILE A 46 17.82 -11.64 -20.81
CA ILE A 46 18.54 -10.79 -19.87
C ILE A 46 18.92 -11.62 -18.65
N SER A 47 20.20 -11.90 -18.47
CA SER A 47 20.72 -12.70 -17.35
C SER A 47 20.87 -11.91 -16.04
N VAL A 48 20.69 -10.58 -16.05
CA VAL A 48 20.90 -9.72 -14.89
C VAL A 48 19.59 -9.58 -14.09
N ASN A 49 19.50 -10.25 -12.94
CA ASN A 49 18.29 -10.29 -12.11
C ASN A 49 17.80 -8.91 -11.66
N SER A 50 18.70 -7.98 -11.31
CA SER A 50 18.32 -6.62 -10.90
C SER A 50 17.58 -5.87 -11.98
N ILE A 51 17.93 -6.07 -13.26
CA ILE A 51 17.22 -5.47 -14.39
C ILE A 51 15.82 -6.08 -14.49
N ILE A 52 15.67 -7.38 -14.36
CA ILE A 52 14.37 -8.07 -14.40
C ILE A 52 13.46 -7.58 -13.27
N ILE A 53 13.98 -7.39 -12.05
CA ILE A 53 13.22 -6.85 -10.91
C ILE A 53 12.66 -5.46 -11.24
N ILE A 54 13.49 -4.55 -11.76
CA ILE A 54 13.07 -3.20 -12.13
C ILE A 54 12.09 -3.23 -13.30
N LEU A 55 12.33 -4.04 -14.32
CA LEU A 55 11.40 -4.17 -15.46
C LEU A 55 10.03 -4.68 -15.02
N ASN A 56 9.98 -5.67 -14.13
CA ASN A 56 8.71 -6.17 -13.57
C ASN A 56 7.94 -5.06 -12.85
N CYS A 57 8.62 -4.26 -12.03
CA CYS A 57 8.03 -3.10 -11.37
C CYS A 57 7.48 -2.08 -12.39
N CYS A 58 8.30 -1.70 -13.37
CA CYS A 58 7.90 -0.73 -14.43
C CYS A 58 6.70 -1.25 -15.22
N PHE A 59 6.68 -2.51 -15.62
CA PHE A 59 5.56 -3.12 -16.34
C PHE A 59 4.30 -3.21 -15.48
N SER A 60 4.41 -3.59 -14.19
CA SER A 60 3.28 -3.62 -13.27
C SER A 60 2.62 -2.24 -13.16
N ILE A 61 3.41 -1.20 -12.94
CA ILE A 61 2.92 0.18 -12.87
C ILE A 61 2.32 0.61 -14.22
N LEU A 62 3.05 0.41 -15.32
CA LEU A 62 2.61 0.83 -16.65
C LEU A 62 1.29 0.16 -17.06
N PHE A 63 1.18 -1.16 -16.95
CA PHE A 63 -0.02 -1.89 -17.35
C PHE A 63 -1.19 -1.55 -16.44
N PHE A 64 -0.97 -1.44 -15.12
CA PHE A 64 -2.03 -1.03 -14.22
C PHE A 64 -2.52 0.38 -14.52
N LEU A 65 -1.63 1.36 -14.66
CA LEU A 65 -2.01 2.73 -15.01
C LEU A 65 -2.75 2.76 -16.34
N LEU A 66 -2.26 2.07 -17.35
CA LEU A 66 -2.93 2.00 -18.65
C LEU A 66 -4.38 1.50 -18.51
N LEU A 67 -4.57 0.36 -17.84
CA LEU A 67 -5.88 -0.26 -17.70
C LEU A 67 -6.84 0.57 -16.87
N ILE A 68 -6.41 1.02 -15.68
CA ILE A 68 -7.29 1.75 -14.76
C ILE A 68 -7.63 3.15 -15.28
N LEU A 69 -6.67 3.88 -15.88
CA LEU A 69 -6.93 5.21 -16.43
C LEU A 69 -7.81 5.15 -17.67
N LEU A 70 -7.64 4.14 -18.52
CA LEU A 70 -8.55 3.89 -19.64
C LEU A 70 -9.95 3.56 -19.14
N TYR A 71 -10.07 2.73 -18.10
CA TYR A 71 -11.37 2.38 -17.53
C TYR A 71 -12.06 3.59 -16.90
N ILE A 72 -11.36 4.42 -16.15
CA ILE A 72 -11.90 5.67 -15.60
C ILE A 72 -12.38 6.61 -16.71
N ARG A 73 -11.55 6.85 -17.73
CA ARG A 73 -11.86 7.82 -18.79
C ARG A 73 -12.93 7.33 -19.75
N LYS A 74 -12.84 6.08 -20.23
CA LYS A 74 -13.74 5.54 -21.28
C LYS A 74 -14.91 4.73 -20.70
N GLY A 75 -14.68 3.95 -19.65
CA GLY A 75 -15.70 3.13 -18.99
C GLY A 75 -16.61 3.98 -18.11
N LEU A 76 -16.06 4.74 -17.17
CA LEU A 76 -16.81 5.59 -16.25
C LEU A 76 -17.05 7.01 -16.80
N ARG A 77 -16.32 7.43 -17.83
CA ARG A 77 -16.39 8.77 -18.46
C ARG A 77 -16.17 9.90 -17.45
N LYS A 78 -15.22 9.71 -16.50
CA LYS A 78 -14.83 10.71 -15.52
C LYS A 78 -13.39 11.17 -15.73
N GLN A 79 -13.08 12.37 -15.22
CA GLN A 79 -11.73 12.88 -15.17
C GLN A 79 -10.98 12.27 -13.98
N LEU A 80 -9.65 12.24 -14.04
CA LEU A 80 -8.81 11.62 -13.01
C LEU A 80 -8.87 12.38 -11.69
N ASP A 81 -8.96 13.71 -11.76
CA ASP A 81 -9.08 14.58 -10.58
C ASP A 81 -10.28 14.24 -9.69
N PHE A 82 -11.36 13.74 -10.30
CA PHE A 82 -12.52 13.25 -9.58
C PHE A 82 -12.16 12.10 -8.61
N PHE A 83 -11.15 11.31 -8.96
CA PHE A 83 -10.60 10.21 -8.16
C PHE A 83 -9.38 10.62 -7.34
N ARG A 84 -9.11 11.92 -7.17
CA ARG A 84 -7.92 12.45 -6.49
C ARG A 84 -6.59 12.02 -7.14
N ILE A 85 -6.65 11.56 -8.38
CA ILE A 85 -5.48 11.27 -9.22
C ILE A 85 -5.18 12.55 -10.01
N ASN A 86 -4.40 13.42 -9.40
CA ASN A 86 -4.14 14.79 -9.87
C ASN A 86 -2.66 15.16 -9.75
N ASN A 87 -2.30 16.34 -10.25
CA ASN A 87 -0.92 16.84 -10.28
C ASN A 87 -0.51 17.61 -9.01
N ILE A 88 -1.29 17.53 -7.92
CA ILE A 88 -0.93 18.18 -6.65
C ILE A 88 0.34 17.50 -6.10
N LYS A 89 1.40 18.28 -5.93
CA LYS A 89 2.67 17.77 -5.40
C LYS A 89 2.51 17.31 -3.95
N PRO A 90 3.23 16.26 -3.52
CA PRO A 90 3.25 15.84 -2.13
C PRO A 90 3.69 16.99 -1.21
N SER A 91 3.00 17.16 -0.11
CA SER A 91 3.31 18.21 0.86
C SER A 91 4.56 17.87 1.67
N LYS A 92 5.33 18.90 2.05
CA LYS A 92 6.54 18.72 2.88
C LYS A 92 6.26 17.94 4.18
N LEU A 93 5.08 18.17 4.78
CA LEU A 93 4.68 17.47 5.99
C LEU A 93 4.57 15.96 5.77
N PHE A 94 3.88 15.52 4.71
CA PHE A 94 3.70 14.08 4.45
C PHE A 94 4.97 13.42 3.92
N ILE A 95 5.85 14.16 3.23
CA ILE A 95 7.21 13.70 2.92
C ILE A 95 8.01 13.47 4.21
N LEU A 96 7.93 14.38 5.18
CA LEU A 96 8.60 14.23 6.46
C LEU A 96 8.03 13.04 7.26
N ILE A 97 6.70 12.90 7.32
CA ILE A 97 6.03 11.78 7.97
C ILE A 97 6.44 10.44 7.34
N SER A 98 6.58 10.38 6.00
CA SER A 98 6.97 9.15 5.29
C SER A 98 8.35 8.64 5.70
N ILE A 99 9.25 9.52 6.15
CA ILE A 99 10.57 9.16 6.65
C ILE A 99 10.54 8.88 8.15
N ILE A 100 9.90 9.75 8.93
CA ILE A 100 9.89 9.65 10.40
C ILE A 100 9.17 8.38 10.86
N LEU A 101 8.04 8.04 10.25
CA LEU A 101 7.24 6.88 10.67
C LEU A 101 8.03 5.57 10.61
N PRO A 102 8.62 5.14 9.49
CA PRO A 102 9.43 3.92 9.45
C PRO A 102 10.69 4.04 10.31
N CYS A 103 11.35 5.20 10.38
CA CYS A 103 12.52 5.39 11.24
C CYS A 103 12.20 5.21 12.72
N CYS A 104 11.05 5.70 13.19
CA CYS A 104 10.62 5.50 14.58
C CYS A 104 10.32 4.03 14.87
N VAL A 105 9.63 3.33 13.96
CA VAL A 105 9.32 1.91 14.12
C VAL A 105 10.60 1.06 14.10
N ILE A 106 11.47 1.27 13.13
CA ILE A 106 12.77 0.60 13.05
C ILE A 106 13.58 0.87 14.32
N GLY A 107 13.70 2.15 14.73
CA GLY A 107 14.40 2.55 15.93
C GLY A 107 13.86 1.86 17.18
N PHE A 108 12.53 1.73 17.31
CA PHE A 108 11.93 0.98 18.42
C PHE A 108 12.47 -0.45 18.49
N TYR A 109 12.50 -1.19 17.38
CA TYR A 109 12.99 -2.56 17.39
C TYR A 109 14.48 -2.64 17.67
N TYR A 110 15.30 -1.77 17.10
CA TYR A 110 16.75 -1.78 17.33
C TYR A 110 17.16 -1.41 18.75
N PHE A 111 16.44 -0.49 19.40
CA PHE A 111 16.82 0.00 20.74
C PHE A 111 16.13 -0.75 21.88
N PHE A 112 14.92 -1.29 21.68
CA PHE A 112 14.14 -1.86 22.76
C PHE A 112 13.89 -3.37 22.64
N ILE A 113 14.10 -3.96 21.47
CA ILE A 113 13.91 -5.40 21.27
C ILE A 113 15.22 -6.08 20.95
N ASN A 114 15.59 -7.08 21.74
CA ASN A 114 16.80 -7.86 21.52
C ASN A 114 16.72 -8.62 20.18
N GLY A 115 17.81 -8.59 19.43
CA GLY A 115 17.89 -9.27 18.15
C GLY A 115 19.32 -9.39 17.65
N THR A 116 19.47 -10.04 16.51
CA THR A 116 20.75 -10.18 15.80
C THR A 116 20.68 -9.50 14.46
N LEU A 117 21.55 -8.52 14.24
CA LEU A 117 21.70 -7.87 12.95
C LEU A 117 22.63 -8.70 12.05
N SER A 118 22.17 -8.97 10.86
CA SER A 118 22.98 -9.52 9.78
C SER A 118 22.90 -8.61 8.56
N VAL A 119 24.07 -8.33 7.97
CA VAL A 119 24.16 -7.54 6.74
C VAL A 119 24.32 -8.51 5.59
N ASN A 120 23.40 -8.49 4.66
CA ASN A 120 23.41 -9.38 3.52
C ASN A 120 24.11 -8.71 2.32
N ASN A 121 25.42 -8.80 2.28
CA ASN A 121 26.25 -8.18 1.21
C ASN A 121 26.14 -8.92 -0.13
N ILE A 122 25.69 -10.18 -0.12
CA ILE A 122 25.53 -10.96 -1.34
C ILE A 122 24.40 -10.35 -2.16
N LYS A 123 24.70 -9.99 -3.41
CA LYS A 123 23.71 -9.39 -4.34
C LYS A 123 23.06 -8.11 -3.82
N MET A 124 23.81 -7.25 -3.15
CA MET A 124 23.32 -5.99 -2.58
C MET A 124 22.53 -5.14 -3.58
N HIS A 125 22.99 -5.08 -4.84
CA HIS A 125 22.29 -4.37 -5.91
C HIS A 125 20.90 -4.95 -6.23
N GLU A 126 20.74 -6.29 -6.20
CA GLU A 126 19.42 -6.93 -6.41
C GLU A 126 18.45 -6.57 -5.28
N LYS A 127 18.94 -6.55 -4.04
CA LYS A 127 18.13 -6.18 -2.86
C LYS A 127 17.72 -4.73 -2.87
N LEU A 128 18.61 -3.83 -3.28
CA LEU A 128 18.27 -2.41 -3.45
C LEU A 128 17.24 -2.22 -4.56
N CYS A 129 17.40 -2.90 -5.70
CA CYS A 129 16.40 -2.91 -6.77
C CYS A 129 15.06 -3.45 -6.30
N PHE A 130 15.04 -4.51 -5.48
CA PHE A 130 13.84 -5.03 -4.86
C PHE A 130 13.18 -4.02 -3.93
N ALA A 131 13.95 -3.38 -3.05
CA ALA A 131 13.45 -2.36 -2.13
C ALA A 131 12.78 -1.19 -2.86
N ILE A 132 13.42 -0.68 -3.92
CA ILE A 132 12.86 0.38 -4.78
C ILE A 132 11.58 -0.13 -5.45
N SER A 133 11.60 -1.33 -6.00
CA SER A 133 10.47 -1.90 -6.74
C SER A 133 9.25 -2.11 -5.86
N ILE A 134 9.40 -2.69 -4.65
CA ILE A 134 8.28 -2.93 -3.75
C ILE A 134 7.70 -1.61 -3.23
N GLY A 135 8.54 -0.62 -2.94
CA GLY A 135 8.09 0.71 -2.54
C GLY A 135 7.31 1.41 -3.65
N LEU A 136 7.84 1.43 -4.88
CA LEU A 136 7.20 2.10 -6.00
C LEU A 136 5.92 1.41 -6.44
N SER A 137 5.92 0.08 -6.64
CA SER A 137 4.75 -0.63 -7.16
C SER A 137 3.60 -0.62 -6.16
N ALA A 138 3.83 -0.90 -4.88
CA ALA A 138 2.80 -0.84 -3.85
C ALA A 138 2.30 0.60 -3.66
N GLY A 139 3.21 1.57 -3.46
CA GLY A 139 2.84 2.96 -3.28
C GLY A 139 1.99 3.49 -4.43
N VAL A 140 2.37 3.26 -5.69
CA VAL A 140 1.63 3.79 -6.84
C VAL A 140 0.37 3.00 -7.12
N CYS A 141 0.48 1.68 -7.32
CA CYS A 141 -0.64 0.90 -7.82
C CYS A 141 -1.74 0.73 -6.76
N GLU A 142 -1.36 0.43 -5.52
CA GLU A 142 -2.36 0.18 -4.47
C GLU A 142 -3.02 1.47 -4.01
N GLU A 143 -2.29 2.59 -3.92
CA GLU A 143 -2.92 3.85 -3.51
C GLU A 143 -3.85 4.42 -4.60
N ILE A 144 -3.49 4.31 -5.88
CA ILE A 144 -4.39 4.69 -6.97
C ILE A 144 -5.63 3.80 -6.99
N LEU A 145 -5.49 2.48 -6.76
CA LEU A 145 -6.60 1.55 -6.69
C LEU A 145 -7.50 1.83 -5.48
N PHE A 146 -6.92 1.80 -4.26
CA PHE A 146 -7.71 1.83 -3.02
C PHE A 146 -8.12 3.24 -2.62
N ARG A 147 -7.21 4.23 -2.65
CA ARG A 147 -7.47 5.60 -2.15
C ARG A 147 -7.94 6.55 -3.24
N GLY A 148 -7.52 6.31 -4.47
CA GLY A 148 -8.07 7.00 -5.63
C GLY A 148 -9.43 6.41 -6.03
N TYR A 149 -9.39 5.22 -6.61
CA TYR A 149 -10.51 4.65 -7.33
C TYR A 149 -11.60 4.08 -6.41
N ILE A 150 -11.32 3.03 -5.63
CA ILE A 150 -12.32 2.31 -4.81
C ILE A 150 -12.91 3.24 -3.74
N MET A 151 -12.07 3.95 -3.00
CA MET A 151 -12.52 4.87 -1.94
C MET A 151 -13.48 5.94 -2.49
N LYS A 152 -13.21 6.47 -3.69
CA LYS A 152 -14.10 7.46 -4.31
C LYS A 152 -15.46 6.87 -4.71
N LEU A 153 -15.49 5.66 -5.26
CA LEU A 153 -16.74 4.97 -5.60
C LEU A 153 -17.60 4.72 -4.35
N VAL A 154 -16.96 4.25 -3.27
CA VAL A 154 -17.64 4.01 -1.99
C VAL A 154 -18.11 5.33 -1.35
N GLU A 155 -17.30 6.40 -1.44
CA GLU A 155 -17.64 7.72 -0.91
C GLU A 155 -18.91 8.28 -1.56
N ILE A 156 -19.03 8.17 -2.87
CA ILE A 156 -20.21 8.66 -3.62
C ILE A 156 -21.46 7.89 -3.23
N ARG A 157 -21.32 6.58 -3.04
CA ARG A 157 -22.48 5.75 -2.77
C ARG A 157 -22.97 5.85 -1.33
N TRP A 158 -22.05 6.00 -0.39
CA TRP A 158 -22.34 6.04 1.05
C TRP A 158 -21.85 7.36 1.68
N ASN A 159 -20.67 7.33 2.26
CA ASN A 159 -20.07 8.52 2.88
C ASN A 159 -18.56 8.33 3.09
N ARG A 160 -17.88 9.41 3.53
CA ARG A 160 -16.42 9.40 3.76
C ARG A 160 -15.96 8.40 4.82
N LYS A 161 -16.74 8.15 5.88
CA LYS A 161 -16.35 7.23 6.96
C LYS A 161 -16.35 5.78 6.45
N ILE A 162 -17.45 5.37 5.76
CA ILE A 162 -17.54 4.06 5.12
C ILE A 162 -16.47 3.90 4.06
N ALA A 163 -16.19 4.93 3.27
CA ALA A 163 -15.17 4.93 2.24
C ALA A 163 -13.73 4.87 2.79
N ALA A 164 -13.47 5.37 3.97
CA ALA A 164 -12.19 5.17 4.63
C ALA A 164 -12.04 3.76 5.19
N PHE A 165 -13.11 3.19 5.75
CA PHE A 165 -13.07 1.91 6.46
C PHE A 165 -13.18 0.69 5.53
N VAL A 166 -14.20 0.64 4.66
CA VAL A 166 -14.50 -0.57 3.87
C VAL A 166 -13.37 -0.92 2.89
N PRO A 167 -12.83 0.00 2.08
CA PRO A 167 -11.67 -0.32 1.24
C PRO A 167 -10.43 -0.72 2.04
N SER A 168 -10.26 -0.19 3.27
CA SER A 168 -9.16 -0.57 4.16
C SER A 168 -9.33 -1.99 4.70
N ALA A 169 -10.56 -2.40 5.00
CA ALA A 169 -10.85 -3.78 5.38
C ALA A 169 -10.62 -4.75 4.21
N VAL A 170 -11.06 -4.40 3.00
CA VAL A 170 -10.78 -5.19 1.79
C VAL A 170 -9.27 -5.28 1.54
N PHE A 171 -8.54 -4.18 1.68
CA PHE A 171 -7.08 -4.14 1.58
C PHE A 171 -6.43 -5.13 2.56
N ALA A 172 -6.83 -5.11 3.83
CA ALA A 172 -6.32 -6.03 4.84
C ALA A 172 -6.64 -7.50 4.50
N LEU A 173 -7.86 -7.80 4.04
CA LEU A 173 -8.28 -9.15 3.64
C LEU A 173 -7.43 -9.71 2.49
N LEU A 174 -7.03 -8.87 1.54
CA LEU A 174 -6.20 -9.29 0.41
C LEU A 174 -4.74 -9.63 0.81
N HIS A 175 -4.33 -9.29 2.02
CA HIS A 175 -3.01 -9.64 2.57
C HIS A 175 -3.00 -10.94 3.37
N ILE A 176 -4.15 -11.61 3.55
CA ILE A 176 -4.19 -12.91 4.20
C ILE A 176 -3.49 -13.93 3.29
N SER A 177 -2.48 -14.58 3.82
CA SER A 177 -1.70 -15.61 3.13
C SER A 177 -1.84 -16.98 3.81
N GLY A 178 -1.49 -18.05 3.08
CA GLY A 178 -1.53 -19.40 3.63
C GLY A 178 -0.58 -19.56 4.81
N GLY A 179 -0.98 -20.39 5.79
CA GLY A 179 -0.18 -20.69 6.98
C GLY A 179 -0.35 -19.73 8.16
N MET A 180 -1.19 -18.70 8.04
CA MET A 180 -1.53 -17.81 9.15
C MET A 180 -2.50 -18.49 10.12
N SER A 181 -2.24 -18.36 11.42
CA SER A 181 -3.20 -18.73 12.46
C SER A 181 -4.38 -17.75 12.51
N ILE A 182 -5.47 -18.11 13.17
CA ILE A 182 -6.60 -17.20 13.39
C ILE A 182 -6.16 -15.92 14.12
N ILE A 183 -5.24 -16.04 15.06
CA ILE A 183 -4.72 -14.88 15.82
C ILE A 183 -3.89 -13.97 14.91
N ASP A 184 -3.05 -14.52 14.03
CA ASP A 184 -2.31 -13.75 13.02
C ASP A 184 -3.27 -13.00 12.09
N ILE A 185 -4.35 -13.66 11.63
CA ILE A 185 -5.36 -13.04 10.76
C ILE A 185 -6.08 -11.90 11.49
N LEU A 186 -6.50 -12.09 12.73
CA LEU A 186 -7.15 -11.03 13.51
C LEU A 186 -6.20 -9.83 13.72
N GLN A 187 -4.94 -10.07 14.01
CA GLN A 187 -3.94 -9.04 14.20
C GLN A 187 -3.67 -8.30 12.87
N LEU A 188 -3.51 -9.04 11.77
CA LEU A 188 -3.38 -8.48 10.43
C LEU A 188 -4.59 -7.60 10.08
N LEU A 189 -5.81 -8.06 10.35
CA LEU A 189 -7.02 -7.27 10.06
C LEU A 189 -7.05 -5.97 10.86
N LEU A 190 -6.71 -6.01 12.15
CA LEU A 190 -6.66 -4.80 12.99
C LEU A 190 -5.63 -3.79 12.47
N ALA A 191 -4.39 -4.23 12.25
CA ALA A 191 -3.31 -3.37 11.79
C ALA A 191 -3.51 -2.94 10.32
N GLY A 192 -3.96 -3.85 9.45
CA GLY A 192 -4.23 -3.60 8.04
C GLY A 192 -5.38 -2.60 7.83
N ILE A 193 -6.44 -2.67 8.66
CA ILE A 193 -7.48 -1.63 8.68
C ILE A 193 -6.90 -0.30 9.17
N ALA A 194 -6.10 -0.32 10.24
CA ALA A 194 -5.50 0.90 10.79
C ALA A 194 -4.59 1.60 9.77
N VAL A 195 -3.67 0.87 9.10
CA VAL A 195 -2.81 1.44 8.06
C VAL A 195 -3.64 1.91 6.86
N GLY A 196 -4.67 1.15 6.49
CA GLY A 196 -5.57 1.53 5.41
C GLY A 196 -6.34 2.81 5.69
N VAL A 197 -6.85 2.98 6.91
CA VAL A 197 -7.49 4.23 7.37
C VAL A 197 -6.48 5.37 7.46
N MET A 198 -5.22 5.10 7.85
CA MET A 198 -4.15 6.07 7.83
C MET A 198 -3.94 6.65 6.42
N PHE A 199 -3.76 5.82 5.40
CA PHE A 199 -3.61 6.29 4.02
C PHE A 199 -4.84 7.03 3.50
N SER A 200 -6.05 6.56 3.87
CA SER A 200 -7.30 7.25 3.56
C SER A 200 -7.36 8.65 4.19
N SER A 201 -6.93 8.77 5.45
CA SER A 201 -6.88 10.05 6.17
C SER A 201 -5.87 11.02 5.56
N VAL A 202 -4.69 10.53 5.15
CA VAL A 202 -3.67 11.30 4.43
C VAL A 202 -4.21 11.81 3.10
N THR A 203 -4.90 10.95 2.34
CA THR A 203 -5.54 11.32 1.07
C THR A 203 -6.63 12.37 1.27
N TYR A 204 -7.50 12.22 2.28
CA TYR A 204 -8.53 13.22 2.59
C TYR A 204 -7.98 14.55 3.10
N ALA A 205 -6.86 14.54 3.83
CA ALA A 205 -6.24 15.75 4.34
C ALA A 205 -5.66 16.63 3.21
N SER A 206 -5.25 16.01 2.11
CA SER A 206 -4.54 16.67 1.01
C SER A 206 -5.34 16.76 -0.31
N ASP A 207 -6.43 16.02 -0.40
CA ASP A 207 -7.28 15.86 -1.59
C ASP A 207 -6.50 15.34 -2.82
N THR A 208 -5.46 14.54 -2.56
CA THR A 208 -4.65 13.86 -3.58
C THR A 208 -4.14 12.53 -3.06
N VAL A 209 -4.04 11.53 -3.94
CA VAL A 209 -3.39 10.25 -3.64
C VAL A 209 -1.87 10.36 -3.55
N ASN A 210 -1.26 11.44 -4.03
CA ASN A 210 0.19 11.57 -4.12
C ASN A 210 0.88 11.55 -2.75
N ASN A 211 0.21 12.07 -1.70
CA ASN A 211 0.75 12.00 -0.35
C ASN A 211 0.71 10.58 0.23
N SER A 212 -0.39 9.84 0.02
CA SER A 212 -0.45 8.44 0.47
C SER A 212 0.49 7.55 -0.34
N ILE A 213 0.67 7.80 -1.64
CA ILE A 213 1.70 7.13 -2.48
C ILE A 213 3.09 7.27 -1.85
N VAL A 214 3.47 8.48 -1.45
CA VAL A 214 4.80 8.73 -0.84
C VAL A 214 4.89 8.04 0.52
N VAL A 215 3.89 8.18 1.39
CA VAL A 215 3.91 7.56 2.72
C VAL A 215 3.98 6.04 2.63
N HIS A 216 3.17 5.42 1.76
CA HIS A 216 3.15 3.97 1.56
C HIS A 216 4.44 3.47 0.89
N GLY A 217 4.86 4.11 -0.19
CA GLY A 217 6.05 3.70 -0.93
C GLY A 217 7.32 3.77 -0.09
N VAL A 218 7.51 4.85 0.68
CA VAL A 218 8.66 5.00 1.57
C VAL A 218 8.60 4.01 2.75
N TRP A 219 7.40 3.74 3.29
CA TRP A 219 7.19 2.70 4.30
C TRP A 219 7.68 1.34 3.81
N ASN A 220 7.19 0.87 2.66
CA ASN A 220 7.57 -0.43 2.11
C ASN A 220 9.05 -0.48 1.72
N PHE A 221 9.59 0.61 1.17
CA PHE A 221 11.01 0.70 0.86
C PHE A 221 11.88 0.43 2.10
N PHE A 222 11.58 1.09 3.22
CA PHE A 222 12.36 0.92 4.44
C PHE A 222 12.06 -0.40 5.17
N ILE A 223 10.79 -0.71 5.42
CA ILE A 223 10.40 -1.83 6.29
C ILE A 223 10.60 -3.18 5.60
N LEU A 224 10.15 -3.32 4.35
CA LEU A 224 10.23 -4.58 3.60
C LEU A 224 11.52 -4.69 2.77
N GLY A 225 11.99 -3.56 2.25
CA GLY A 225 13.11 -3.55 1.31
C GLY A 225 14.48 -3.43 1.99
N ILE A 226 14.65 -2.45 2.87
CA ILE A 226 15.94 -2.17 3.51
C ILE A 226 16.11 -2.97 4.79
N THR A 227 15.13 -2.96 5.70
CA THR A 227 15.23 -3.56 7.03
C THR A 227 14.25 -4.72 7.18
N GLY A 228 14.68 -5.94 6.89
CA GLY A 228 13.86 -7.13 7.18
C GLY A 228 13.87 -7.43 8.68
N ILE A 229 12.95 -6.82 9.43
CA ILE A 229 12.79 -7.09 10.87
C ILE A 229 11.76 -8.20 11.04
N SER A 230 12.19 -9.36 11.53
CA SER A 230 11.31 -10.53 11.69
C SER A 230 11.86 -11.49 12.74
N VAL A 231 11.04 -12.44 13.20
CA VAL A 231 11.48 -13.52 14.12
C VAL A 231 12.45 -14.48 13.43
N LYS A 232 12.27 -14.71 12.13
CA LYS A 232 13.18 -15.53 11.31
C LYS A 232 14.04 -14.59 10.48
N SER A 233 15.35 -14.87 10.37
CA SER A 233 16.24 -14.06 9.52
C SER A 233 15.67 -13.93 8.09
N ASP A 234 15.40 -12.69 7.68
CA ASP A 234 14.92 -12.40 6.33
C ASP A 234 16.10 -12.29 5.37
N SER A 235 16.17 -13.21 4.42
CA SER A 235 17.21 -13.21 3.38
C SER A 235 16.95 -12.21 2.25
N THR A 236 15.76 -11.64 2.15
CA THR A 236 15.38 -10.75 1.05
C THR A 236 15.80 -9.29 1.29
N ALA A 237 15.78 -8.84 2.54
CA ALA A 237 16.17 -7.48 2.90
C ALA A 237 17.71 -7.28 2.89
N LEU A 238 18.12 -6.02 2.75
CA LEU A 238 19.52 -5.62 2.82
C LEU A 238 20.10 -5.78 4.22
N LEU A 239 19.36 -5.33 5.23
CA LEU A 239 19.67 -5.44 6.65
C LEU A 239 18.62 -6.36 7.28
N ALA A 240 18.99 -7.58 7.65
CA ALA A 240 18.10 -8.49 8.35
C ALA A 240 18.32 -8.39 9.85
N TYR A 241 17.26 -8.03 10.60
CA TYR A 241 17.28 -8.00 12.06
C TYR A 241 16.34 -9.07 12.60
N ALA A 242 16.95 -10.19 13.03
CA ALA A 242 16.22 -11.30 13.64
C ALA A 242 15.92 -10.97 15.12
N ILE A 243 14.66 -10.63 15.41
CA ILE A 243 14.22 -10.28 16.77
C ILE A 243 14.00 -11.54 17.63
N ARG A 244 14.33 -11.45 18.90
CA ARG A 244 14.13 -12.51 19.90
C ARG A 244 12.93 -12.14 20.77
N SER A 245 11.74 -12.40 20.28
CA SER A 245 10.51 -12.18 21.02
C SER A 245 9.43 -13.15 20.56
N ASP A 246 8.72 -13.76 21.52
CA ASP A 246 7.56 -14.61 21.27
C ASP A 246 6.25 -13.82 21.41
N ASN A 247 6.33 -12.53 21.76
CA ASN A 247 5.15 -11.70 21.92
C ASN A 247 4.60 -11.27 20.57
N ILE A 248 3.46 -11.83 20.21
CA ILE A 248 2.79 -11.58 18.92
C ILE A 248 2.47 -10.09 18.71
N TRP A 249 2.16 -9.34 19.76
CA TRP A 249 1.91 -7.90 19.69
C TRP A 249 3.14 -7.09 19.31
N ILE A 250 4.32 -7.64 19.59
CA ILE A 250 5.60 -7.04 19.20
C ILE A 250 6.01 -7.55 17.80
N THR A 251 5.98 -8.87 17.60
CA THR A 251 6.48 -9.48 16.35
C THR A 251 5.57 -9.27 15.15
N GLY A 252 4.27 -9.05 15.39
CA GLY A 252 3.27 -9.01 14.35
C GLY A 252 2.88 -10.39 13.80
N GLY A 253 3.26 -11.46 14.51
CA GLY A 253 2.98 -12.83 14.11
C GLY A 253 3.60 -13.20 12.76
N ASN A 254 2.91 -14.03 12.00
CA ASN A 254 3.37 -14.47 10.68
C ASN A 254 3.31 -13.37 9.60
N PHE A 255 2.60 -12.27 9.83
CA PHE A 255 2.59 -11.14 8.90
C PHE A 255 3.84 -10.26 9.05
N GLY A 256 4.38 -10.16 10.27
CA GLY A 256 5.55 -9.36 10.56
C GLY A 256 5.24 -8.04 11.27
N ILE A 257 6.27 -7.25 11.50
CA ILE A 257 6.24 -6.05 12.36
C ILE A 257 5.24 -4.98 11.91
N GLU A 258 4.78 -5.01 10.69
CA GLU A 258 3.79 -4.09 10.15
C GLU A 258 2.42 -4.26 10.82
N SER A 259 2.12 -5.47 11.31
CA SER A 259 0.93 -5.75 12.14
C SER A 259 1.22 -5.67 13.64
N GLY A 260 2.45 -5.38 14.03
CA GLY A 260 2.83 -5.19 15.42
C GLY A 260 2.29 -3.89 16.03
N LEU A 261 2.18 -3.88 17.35
CA LEU A 261 1.69 -2.72 18.11
C LEU A 261 2.49 -1.43 17.86
N PRO A 262 3.84 -1.46 17.76
CA PRO A 262 4.62 -0.24 17.48
C PRO A 262 4.23 0.43 16.15
N ALA A 263 4.04 -0.35 15.09
CA ALA A 263 3.58 0.15 13.80
C ALA A 263 2.13 0.67 13.89
N THR A 264 1.24 -0.09 14.54
CA THR A 264 -0.18 0.28 14.69
C THR A 264 -0.36 1.58 15.48
N ILE A 265 0.44 1.81 16.53
CA ILE A 265 0.48 3.09 17.24
C ILE A 265 0.94 4.21 16.31
N GLY A 266 1.99 3.98 15.52
CA GLY A 266 2.46 4.93 14.52
C GLY A 266 1.37 5.31 13.51
N TYR A 267 0.60 4.33 13.01
CA TYR A 267 -0.54 4.60 12.13
C TYR A 267 -1.59 5.48 12.79
N GLY A 268 -1.92 5.23 14.07
CA GLY A 268 -2.84 6.04 14.85
C GLY A 268 -2.38 7.50 14.98
N ILE A 269 -1.10 7.73 15.26
CA ILE A 269 -0.51 9.06 15.34
C ILE A 269 -0.65 9.80 14.01
N VAL A 270 -0.34 9.15 12.88
CA VAL A 270 -0.47 9.76 11.55
C VAL A 270 -1.93 10.07 11.20
N ILE A 271 -2.88 9.20 11.59
CA ILE A 271 -4.32 9.47 11.44
C ILE A 271 -4.69 10.78 12.16
N LEU A 272 -4.30 10.92 13.42
CA LEU A 272 -4.58 12.13 14.21
C LEU A 272 -3.98 13.38 13.55
N LEU A 273 -2.72 13.31 13.10
CA LEU A 273 -2.07 14.42 12.40
C LEU A 273 -2.81 14.77 11.09
N ALA A 274 -3.20 13.79 10.29
CA ALA A 274 -3.95 14.02 9.06
C ALA A 274 -5.31 14.66 9.31
N VAL A 275 -6.03 14.24 10.36
CA VAL A 275 -7.30 14.85 10.77
C VAL A 275 -7.11 16.30 11.20
N LEU A 276 -6.05 16.62 11.97
CA LEU A 276 -5.72 17.98 12.38
C LEU A 276 -5.38 18.87 11.17
N VAL A 277 -4.62 18.35 10.21
CA VAL A 277 -4.30 19.08 8.96
C VAL A 277 -5.58 19.40 8.20
N LYS A 278 -6.46 18.42 8.04
CA LYS A 278 -7.74 18.61 7.37
C LYS A 278 -8.60 19.67 8.05
N TYR A 279 -8.72 19.59 9.37
CA TYR A 279 -9.50 20.56 10.15
C TYR A 279 -8.99 22.00 10.00
N LYS A 280 -7.65 22.19 9.98
CA LYS A 280 -7.05 23.52 9.74
C LYS A 280 -7.27 24.04 8.33
N ARG A 281 -7.42 23.15 7.34
CA ARG A 281 -7.66 23.52 5.95
C ARG A 281 -9.12 23.90 5.68
N GLU A 282 -10.06 23.34 6.45
CA GLU A 282 -11.50 23.58 6.32
C GLU A 282 -11.99 24.83 7.15
N LYS A 283 -11.11 25.40 7.99
CA LYS A 283 -11.30 26.70 8.67
C LYS A 283 -10.74 27.87 7.84
#